data_54707761c9a5541f8e8358987f48179e
#
_entry.id   54707761c9a5541f8e8358987f48179e
#
_cell.length_a   1.000
_cell.length_b   1.000
_cell.length_c   1.000
_cell.angle_alpha   90.00
_cell.angle_beta   90.00
_cell.angle_gamma   90.00
#
_symmetry.space_group_name_H-M   'P 1'
#
loop_
_entity.id
_entity.type
_entity.pdbx_description
1 polymer ?
#
loop_
_entity_poly.entity_id
_entity_poly.type
_entity_poly.pdbx_seq_one_letter_code
_entity_poly.pdbx_strand_id
1 'polypeptide(L)'
;SCGETASETVTPGGEEGNTPASVSAETEEAQPDRMAILSDMKDLDFGGTTLNIDISVDSSEWSTSSVYVMGPDKETGETVQDMVYNRNRDIADLLNVNVNWNQSSLTYSEVLPYVEKQVMSGEDTVDLYINDQFGLIKAMANGYLFNFAKTELYDSHFDFTADGWYNTYMDQLSLLAGKRYFLVGDYFIDGVRAS
;
A
#
# COMPACT_ATOMS: atom_id res chain seq x y z
N SER A 1 32.33 17.88 59.47
CA SER A 1 31.81 16.97 60.51
C SER A 1 31.37 15.72 59.82
N CYS A 2 32.15 14.75 59.62
CA CYS A 2 32.56 13.60 60.47
C CYS A 2 31.37 12.70 60.83
N GLY A 3 31.56 11.43 60.54
CA GLY A 3 30.95 10.24 61.05
C GLY A 3 30.75 9.21 59.93
N GLU A 4 31.70 8.43 59.61
CA GLU A 4 32.23 7.14 60.14
C GLU A 4 31.21 5.99 60.09
N THR A 5 31.55 5.09 59.21
CA THR A 5 31.75 3.63 59.23
C THR A 5 30.78 2.75 60.03
N ALA A 6 30.24 1.73 59.33
CA ALA A 6 30.31 0.35 59.82
C ALA A 6 30.17 -0.64 58.67
N SER A 7 31.17 -1.50 58.55
CA SER A 7 31.27 -2.71 57.77
C SER A 7 30.49 -3.83 58.47
N GLU A 8 29.67 -4.55 57.75
CA GLU A 8 29.32 -5.93 58.14
C GLU A 8 29.32 -6.85 56.94
N THR A 9 30.17 -7.80 56.99
CA THR A 9 30.32 -9.04 56.23
C THR A 9 29.12 -9.95 56.45
N VAL A 10 28.52 -10.44 55.36
CA VAL A 10 27.68 -11.62 55.42
C VAL A 10 28.04 -12.58 54.29
N THR A 11 28.27 -13.80 54.65
CA THR A 11 28.68 -15.01 53.97
C THR A 11 27.65 -15.50 52.97
N PRO A 12 28.05 -16.36 51.99
CA PRO A 12 27.20 -16.75 50.86
C PRO A 12 26.30 -17.95 51.18
N GLY A 13 25.14 -17.97 50.59
CA GLY A 13 24.24 -19.10 50.64
C GLY A 13 23.12 -19.04 49.63
N GLY A 14 23.05 -20.05 48.78
CA GLY A 14 21.83 -20.45 48.10
C GLY A 14 21.83 -20.22 46.58
N GLU A 15 22.31 -21.20 45.83
CA GLU A 15 21.93 -21.46 44.47
C GLU A 15 20.43 -21.77 44.44
N GLU A 16 19.62 -20.92 43.82
CA GLU A 16 18.31 -21.33 43.32
C GLU A 16 18.31 -21.11 41.81
N GLY A 17 18.07 -22.23 41.12
CA GLY A 17 18.09 -22.35 39.68
C GLY A 17 17.07 -21.47 39.02
N ASN A 18 17.57 -20.59 38.18
CA ASN A 18 16.76 -19.81 37.23
C ASN A 18 16.45 -20.71 36.04
N THR A 19 15.30 -21.36 36.08
CA THR A 19 14.74 -22.05 34.91
C THR A 19 14.36 -20.98 33.89
N PRO A 20 14.88 -21.00 32.68
CA PRO A 20 14.43 -20.05 31.67
C PRO A 20 12.95 -20.32 31.38
N ALA A 21 12.14 -19.26 31.55
CA ALA A 21 10.75 -19.27 31.12
C ALA A 21 10.70 -19.69 29.64
N SER A 22 9.96 -20.74 29.37
CA SER A 22 9.65 -21.15 28.01
C SER A 22 8.98 -19.97 27.30
N VAL A 23 9.67 -19.42 26.33
CA VAL A 23 9.07 -18.54 25.34
C VAL A 23 8.01 -19.38 24.65
N SER A 24 6.75 -19.06 24.93
CA SER A 24 5.63 -19.61 24.17
C SER A 24 5.89 -19.29 22.72
N ALA A 25 5.98 -20.30 21.89
CA ALA A 25 5.99 -20.14 20.45
C ALA A 25 4.72 -19.35 20.11
N GLU A 26 4.86 -18.11 19.68
CA GLU A 26 3.83 -17.39 19.00
C GLU A 26 3.45 -18.27 17.81
N THR A 27 2.20 -18.66 17.77
CA THR A 27 1.64 -19.39 16.64
C THR A 27 1.75 -18.42 15.46
N GLU A 28 2.66 -18.70 14.56
CA GLU A 28 2.74 -18.00 13.28
C GLU A 28 1.38 -18.13 12.62
N GLU A 29 0.58 -17.07 12.64
CA GLU A 29 -0.67 -17.03 11.88
C GLU A 29 -0.30 -17.29 10.44
N ALA A 30 -0.88 -18.34 9.88
CA ALA A 30 -0.60 -18.75 8.51
C ALA A 30 -0.94 -17.56 7.59
N GLN A 31 0.06 -16.98 6.97
CA GLN A 31 -0.15 -15.95 5.96
C GLN A 31 -1.09 -16.51 4.89
N PRO A 32 -2.10 -15.76 4.45
CA PRO A 32 -3.00 -16.21 3.40
C PRO A 32 -2.17 -16.66 2.20
N ASP A 33 -2.54 -17.81 1.65
CA ASP A 33 -1.81 -18.39 0.52
C ASP A 33 -1.96 -17.45 -0.70
N ARG A 34 -0.96 -16.60 -0.89
CA ARG A 34 -0.90 -15.67 -2.03
C ARG A 34 -1.04 -16.40 -3.37
N MET A 35 -0.60 -17.66 -3.43
CA MET A 35 -0.72 -18.48 -4.63
C MET A 35 -2.18 -18.90 -4.89
N ALA A 36 -3.00 -19.02 -3.83
CA ALA A 36 -4.44 -19.28 -3.99
C ALA A 36 -5.13 -18.07 -4.63
N ILE A 37 -4.85 -16.84 -4.17
CA ILE A 37 -5.40 -15.60 -4.75
C ILE A 37 -5.02 -15.48 -6.24
N LEU A 38 -3.73 -15.71 -6.56
CA LEU A 38 -3.28 -15.71 -7.95
C LEU A 38 -3.91 -16.83 -8.78
N SER A 39 -4.23 -17.97 -8.14
CA SER A 39 -4.93 -19.08 -8.79
C SER A 39 -6.34 -18.71 -9.23
N ASP A 40 -7.06 -17.91 -8.43
CA ASP A 40 -8.41 -17.46 -8.77
C ASP A 40 -8.41 -16.42 -9.90
N MET A 41 -7.31 -15.68 -10.07
CA MET A 41 -7.15 -14.67 -11.12
C MET A 41 -6.66 -15.24 -12.46
N LYS A 42 -6.14 -16.46 -12.49
CA LYS A 42 -5.51 -17.06 -13.70
C LYS A 42 -6.48 -17.24 -14.88
N ASP A 43 -7.79 -17.26 -14.61
CA ASP A 43 -8.82 -17.41 -15.65
C ASP A 43 -9.31 -16.05 -16.18
N LEU A 44 -8.78 -14.93 -15.65
CA LEU A 44 -9.05 -13.58 -16.15
C LEU A 44 -8.09 -13.28 -17.30
N ASP A 45 -8.66 -12.86 -18.42
CA ASP A 45 -7.92 -12.44 -19.62
C ASP A 45 -8.53 -11.15 -20.14
N PHE A 46 -7.78 -10.06 -20.05
CA PHE A 46 -8.21 -8.74 -20.51
C PHE A 46 -7.81 -8.43 -21.97
N GLY A 47 -7.29 -9.44 -22.69
CA GLY A 47 -7.09 -9.38 -24.15
C GLY A 47 -6.05 -8.34 -24.60
N GLY A 48 -5.08 -8.02 -23.76
CA GLY A 48 -4.06 -7.01 -24.06
C GLY A 48 -4.56 -5.57 -23.94
N THR A 49 -5.67 -5.34 -23.23
CA THR A 49 -6.16 -3.98 -22.92
C THR A 49 -5.09 -3.18 -22.19
N THR A 50 -5.00 -1.89 -22.49
CA THR A 50 -4.06 -1.01 -21.81
C THR A 50 -4.73 -0.37 -20.58
N LEU A 51 -4.10 -0.53 -19.42
CA LEU A 51 -4.44 0.16 -18.18
C LEU A 51 -3.55 1.41 -18.06
N ASN A 52 -4.16 2.59 -18.08
CA ASN A 52 -3.46 3.86 -17.97
C ASN A 52 -3.45 4.33 -16.52
N ILE A 53 -2.28 4.34 -15.89
CA ILE A 53 -2.10 4.74 -14.51
C ILE A 53 -1.37 6.09 -14.48
N ASP A 54 -2.02 7.11 -13.94
CA ASP A 54 -1.37 8.39 -13.67
C ASP A 54 -0.77 8.35 -12.26
N ILE A 55 0.55 8.51 -12.20
CA ILE A 55 1.30 8.50 -10.94
C ILE A 55 2.02 9.82 -10.76
N SER A 56 1.80 10.47 -9.63
CA SER A 56 2.56 11.66 -9.25
C SER A 56 3.94 11.26 -8.76
N VAL A 57 4.94 11.80 -9.43
CA VAL A 57 6.35 11.69 -9.05
C VAL A 57 6.82 13.07 -8.61
N ASP A 58 6.34 13.53 -7.47
CA ASP A 58 6.86 14.76 -6.89
C ASP A 58 8.36 14.58 -6.61
N SER A 59 9.15 15.56 -7.04
CA SER A 59 10.61 15.62 -6.79
C SER A 59 10.95 15.92 -5.33
N SER A 60 9.94 16.11 -4.46
CA SER A 60 10.16 16.27 -3.03
C SER A 60 10.62 14.95 -2.42
N GLU A 61 11.43 15.02 -1.38
CA GLU A 61 11.94 13.84 -0.64
C GLU A 61 10.83 12.95 -0.05
N TRP A 62 9.57 13.38 -0.16
CA TRP A 62 8.38 12.73 0.38
C TRP A 62 7.68 11.77 -0.61
N SER A 63 7.99 11.87 -1.91
CA SER A 63 7.34 11.05 -2.93
C SER A 63 8.32 10.06 -3.53
N THR A 64 8.25 8.81 -3.09
CA THR A 64 9.02 7.69 -3.63
C THR A 64 8.14 6.69 -4.39
N SER A 65 6.88 7.08 -4.65
CA SER A 65 5.86 6.23 -5.27
C SER A 65 6.28 5.69 -6.63
N SER A 66 7.00 6.47 -7.42
CA SER A 66 7.49 6.02 -8.71
C SER A 66 8.42 4.81 -8.62
N VAL A 67 9.28 4.77 -7.59
CA VAL A 67 10.24 3.67 -7.42
C VAL A 67 9.57 2.43 -6.85
N TYR A 68 8.67 2.59 -5.86
CA TYR A 68 8.13 1.48 -5.09
C TYR A 68 6.76 0.99 -5.59
N VAL A 69 6.08 1.76 -6.41
CA VAL A 69 4.80 1.38 -7.02
C VAL A 69 4.95 1.06 -8.50
N MET A 70 5.47 1.99 -9.28
CA MET A 70 5.71 1.81 -10.71
C MET A 70 6.91 0.88 -10.96
N GLY A 71 7.97 1.05 -10.18
CA GLY A 71 9.23 0.35 -10.36
C GLY A 71 10.07 0.88 -11.54
N PRO A 72 11.24 0.29 -11.74
CA PRO A 72 12.09 0.61 -12.88
C PRO A 72 11.58 -0.09 -14.15
N ASP A 73 12.03 0.38 -15.32
CA ASP A 73 11.70 -0.21 -16.63
C ASP A 73 12.34 -1.59 -16.86
N LYS A 74 13.33 -1.93 -16.05
CA LYS A 74 14.07 -3.22 -16.10
C LYS A 74 14.73 -3.52 -14.76
N GLU A 75 15.16 -4.76 -14.58
CA GLU A 75 15.97 -5.14 -13.41
C GLU A 75 17.23 -4.28 -13.29
N THR A 76 17.49 -3.82 -12.08
CA THR A 76 18.58 -2.89 -11.73
C THR A 76 19.69 -3.55 -10.91
N GLY A 77 19.41 -4.71 -10.30
CA GLY A 77 20.24 -5.35 -9.29
C GLY A 77 19.92 -4.92 -7.86
N GLU A 78 19.02 -3.97 -7.69
CA GLU A 78 18.53 -3.53 -6.38
C GLU A 78 17.31 -4.37 -5.97
N THR A 79 17.42 -5.12 -4.88
CA THR A 79 16.46 -6.16 -4.49
C THR A 79 15.01 -5.66 -4.47
N VAL A 80 14.75 -4.51 -3.83
CA VAL A 80 13.37 -3.99 -3.70
C VAL A 80 12.82 -3.52 -5.04
N GLN A 81 13.65 -2.82 -5.83
CA GLN A 81 13.24 -2.34 -7.16
C GLN A 81 12.95 -3.49 -8.11
N ASP A 82 13.79 -4.52 -8.08
CA ASP A 82 13.60 -5.70 -8.90
C ASP A 82 12.37 -6.52 -8.49
N MET A 83 12.06 -6.57 -7.18
CA MET A 83 10.81 -7.16 -6.69
C MET A 83 9.58 -6.39 -7.19
N VAL A 84 9.61 -5.06 -7.20
CA VAL A 84 8.51 -4.23 -7.73
C VAL A 84 8.35 -4.43 -9.23
N TYR A 85 9.45 -4.39 -9.98
CA TYR A 85 9.45 -4.66 -11.42
C TYR A 85 8.85 -6.03 -11.73
N ASN A 86 9.33 -7.09 -11.08
CA ASN A 86 8.86 -8.45 -11.31
C ASN A 86 7.38 -8.61 -10.93
N ARG A 87 6.96 -8.06 -9.78
CA ARG A 87 5.53 -8.06 -9.37
C ARG A 87 4.64 -7.43 -10.44
N ASN A 88 5.00 -6.25 -10.92
CA ASN A 88 4.17 -5.53 -11.89
C ASN A 88 4.10 -6.27 -13.23
N ARG A 89 5.22 -6.82 -13.70
CA ARG A 89 5.30 -7.64 -14.90
C ARG A 89 4.45 -8.91 -14.75
N ASP A 90 4.66 -9.65 -13.67
CA ASP A 90 3.99 -10.95 -13.48
C ASP A 90 2.47 -10.81 -13.39
N ILE A 91 1.96 -9.72 -12.78
CA ILE A 91 0.53 -9.41 -12.75
C ILE A 91 0.02 -8.98 -14.13
N ALA A 92 0.76 -8.16 -14.85
CA ALA A 92 0.40 -7.75 -16.20
C ALA A 92 0.31 -8.94 -17.15
N ASP A 93 1.30 -9.84 -17.07
CA ASP A 93 1.34 -11.08 -17.86
C ASP A 93 0.18 -12.02 -17.47
N LEU A 94 -0.07 -12.20 -16.16
CA LEU A 94 -1.15 -13.05 -15.65
C LEU A 94 -2.52 -12.61 -16.14
N LEU A 95 -2.78 -11.30 -16.15
CA LEU A 95 -4.06 -10.71 -16.53
C LEU A 95 -4.15 -10.39 -18.05
N ASN A 96 -3.05 -10.57 -18.79
CA ASN A 96 -2.95 -10.16 -20.20
C ASN A 96 -3.35 -8.68 -20.38
N VAL A 97 -2.72 -7.78 -19.62
CA VAL A 97 -2.89 -6.33 -19.71
C VAL A 97 -1.57 -5.64 -20.01
N ASN A 98 -1.65 -4.51 -20.70
CA ASN A 98 -0.53 -3.60 -20.85
C ASN A 98 -0.68 -2.48 -19.81
N VAL A 99 0.36 -2.20 -19.03
CA VAL A 99 0.33 -1.10 -18.07
C VAL A 99 1.09 0.10 -18.63
N ASN A 100 0.39 1.21 -18.80
CA ASN A 100 0.97 2.47 -19.22
C ASN A 100 1.07 3.42 -18.01
N TRP A 101 2.29 3.74 -17.62
CA TRP A 101 2.59 4.62 -16.49
C TRP A 101 2.78 6.06 -16.97
N ASN A 102 1.79 6.91 -16.71
CA ASN A 102 1.89 8.35 -16.97
C ASN A 102 2.46 9.04 -15.72
N GLN A 103 3.72 9.46 -15.80
CA GLN A 103 4.36 10.17 -14.70
C GLN A 103 4.04 11.66 -14.78
N SER A 104 3.50 12.20 -13.70
CA SER A 104 3.24 13.62 -13.54
C SER A 104 3.97 14.16 -12.32
N SER A 105 4.29 15.46 -12.32
CA SER A 105 4.88 16.17 -11.17
C SER A 105 3.87 17.10 -10.50
N LEU A 106 2.60 16.71 -10.49
CA LEU A 106 1.53 17.52 -9.94
C LEU A 106 1.66 17.65 -8.42
N THR A 107 1.64 18.88 -7.97
CA THR A 107 1.48 19.17 -6.53
C THR A 107 0.04 18.91 -6.09
N TYR A 108 -0.18 18.77 -4.78
CA TYR A 108 -1.52 18.51 -4.23
C TYR A 108 -2.58 19.54 -4.67
N SER A 109 -2.18 20.77 -5.00
CA SER A 109 -3.09 21.83 -5.45
C SER A 109 -3.44 21.73 -6.94
N GLU A 110 -2.64 21.02 -7.72
CA GLU A 110 -2.81 20.86 -9.18
C GLU A 110 -3.61 19.60 -9.53
N VAL A 111 -3.74 18.66 -8.60
CA VAL A 111 -4.45 17.38 -8.83
C VAL A 111 -5.90 17.62 -9.21
N LEU A 112 -6.64 18.44 -8.45
CA LEU A 112 -8.06 18.70 -8.73
C LEU A 112 -8.28 19.29 -10.13
N PRO A 113 -7.65 20.41 -10.54
CA PRO A 113 -7.87 20.95 -11.88
C PRO A 113 -7.39 19.98 -12.99
N TYR A 114 -6.41 19.16 -12.73
CA TYR A 114 -5.97 18.14 -13.68
C TYR A 114 -7.03 17.06 -13.87
N VAL A 115 -7.52 16.43 -12.78
CA VAL A 115 -8.58 15.41 -12.85
C VAL A 115 -9.86 15.99 -13.45
N GLU A 116 -10.25 17.20 -13.07
CA GLU A 116 -11.40 17.89 -13.64
C GLU A 116 -11.29 18.02 -15.16
N LYS A 117 -10.12 18.45 -15.65
CA LYS A 117 -9.87 18.58 -17.09
C LYS A 117 -10.01 17.23 -17.80
N GLN A 118 -9.48 16.14 -17.24
CA GLN A 118 -9.57 14.80 -17.82
C GLN A 118 -11.04 14.34 -17.91
N VAL A 119 -11.79 14.49 -16.82
CA VAL A 119 -13.20 14.10 -16.77
C VAL A 119 -14.05 14.96 -17.71
N MET A 120 -13.81 16.27 -17.77
CA MET A 120 -14.60 17.19 -18.60
C MET A 120 -14.26 17.07 -20.10
N SER A 121 -13.08 16.59 -20.46
CA SER A 121 -12.73 16.33 -21.86
C SER A 121 -13.54 15.17 -22.45
N GLY A 122 -14.03 14.26 -21.60
CA GLY A 122 -14.70 13.04 -22.02
C GLY A 122 -13.76 12.03 -22.70
N GLU A 123 -12.45 12.28 -22.62
CA GLU A 123 -11.43 11.35 -23.08
C GLU A 123 -11.15 10.33 -21.98
N ASP A 124 -11.26 9.06 -22.30
CA ASP A 124 -10.95 7.94 -21.41
C ASP A 124 -9.44 7.67 -21.46
N THR A 125 -8.67 8.55 -20.83
CA THR A 125 -7.18 8.53 -20.92
C THR A 125 -6.50 8.11 -19.63
N VAL A 126 -7.21 8.04 -18.51
CA VAL A 126 -6.69 7.63 -17.21
C VAL A 126 -7.68 6.73 -16.49
N ASP A 127 -7.26 5.51 -16.18
CA ASP A 127 -8.08 4.53 -15.47
C ASP A 127 -7.86 4.61 -13.96
N LEU A 128 -6.63 4.94 -13.52
CA LEU A 128 -6.27 4.97 -12.11
C LEU A 128 -5.35 6.17 -11.80
N TYR A 129 -5.66 6.89 -10.72
CA TYR A 129 -4.81 7.95 -10.18
C TYR A 129 -4.09 7.48 -8.92
N ILE A 130 -2.76 7.58 -8.92
CA ILE A 130 -1.92 7.37 -7.72
C ILE A 130 -1.32 8.72 -7.36
N ASN A 131 -1.90 9.38 -6.38
CA ASN A 131 -1.55 10.75 -6.05
C ASN A 131 -1.80 11.06 -4.57
N ASP A 132 -1.44 12.28 -4.17
CA ASP A 132 -1.67 12.81 -2.84
C ASP A 132 -3.16 12.81 -2.46
N GLN A 133 -3.42 12.36 -1.24
CA GLN A 133 -4.79 12.25 -0.72
C GLN A 133 -5.54 13.59 -0.69
N PHE A 134 -4.85 14.71 -0.40
CA PHE A 134 -5.52 16.02 -0.30
C PHE A 134 -6.05 16.51 -1.64
N GLY A 135 -5.34 16.19 -2.72
CA GLY A 135 -5.79 16.46 -4.08
C GLY A 135 -6.95 15.56 -4.47
N LEU A 136 -6.81 14.26 -4.26
CA LEU A 136 -7.82 13.26 -4.64
C LEU A 136 -9.12 13.36 -3.83
N ILE A 137 -9.07 13.73 -2.54
CA ILE A 137 -10.29 14.00 -1.75
C ILE A 137 -11.12 15.13 -2.36
N LYS A 138 -10.48 16.18 -2.87
CA LYS A 138 -11.17 17.26 -3.55
C LYS A 138 -11.82 16.78 -4.86
N ALA A 139 -11.12 15.96 -5.64
CA ALA A 139 -11.68 15.35 -6.84
C ALA A 139 -12.88 14.44 -6.53
N MET A 140 -12.80 13.65 -5.47
CA MET A 140 -13.90 12.85 -4.96
C MET A 140 -15.11 13.72 -4.56
N ALA A 141 -14.88 14.78 -3.79
CA ALA A 141 -15.93 15.68 -3.33
C ALA A 141 -16.67 16.38 -4.49
N ASN A 142 -15.98 16.60 -5.61
CA ASN A 142 -16.57 17.14 -6.84
C ASN A 142 -17.22 16.06 -7.73
N GLY A 143 -17.19 14.79 -7.32
CA GLY A 143 -17.83 13.71 -8.05
C GLY A 143 -17.04 13.19 -9.26
N TYR A 144 -15.75 13.48 -9.34
CA TYR A 144 -14.88 13.07 -10.45
C TYR A 144 -14.28 11.67 -10.28
N LEU A 145 -14.42 11.05 -9.10
CA LEU A 145 -13.91 9.70 -8.86
C LEU A 145 -15.05 8.67 -8.85
N PHE A 146 -14.73 7.48 -9.31
CA PHE A 146 -15.65 6.36 -9.37
C PHE A 146 -15.86 5.74 -7.99
N ASN A 147 -17.13 5.52 -7.59
CA ASN A 147 -17.49 4.82 -6.35
C ASN A 147 -17.60 3.32 -6.61
N PHE A 148 -16.55 2.57 -6.38
CA PHE A 148 -16.52 1.13 -6.66
C PHE A 148 -17.29 0.28 -5.63
N ALA A 149 -17.67 0.82 -4.45
CA ALA A 149 -18.53 0.11 -3.49
C ALA A 149 -19.95 -0.17 -4.01
N LYS A 150 -20.35 0.41 -5.15
CA LYS A 150 -21.65 0.17 -5.76
C LYS A 150 -21.61 -0.85 -6.91
N THR A 151 -20.47 -1.45 -7.15
CA THR A 151 -20.30 -2.38 -8.24
C THR A 151 -20.31 -3.81 -7.72
N GLU A 152 -20.75 -4.74 -8.57
CA GLU A 152 -20.64 -6.17 -8.27
C GLU A 152 -19.18 -6.61 -8.09
N LEU A 153 -18.23 -5.85 -8.65
CA LEU A 153 -16.80 -6.07 -8.52
C LEU A 153 -16.29 -5.89 -7.09
N TYR A 154 -16.93 -5.04 -6.29
CA TYR A 154 -16.51 -4.76 -4.92
C TYR A 154 -16.50 -6.01 -4.05
N ASP A 155 -17.57 -6.79 -4.10
CA ASP A 155 -17.71 -7.99 -3.27
C ASP A 155 -17.00 -9.21 -3.87
N SER A 156 -16.70 -9.20 -5.17
CA SER A 156 -16.14 -10.35 -5.88
C SER A 156 -14.62 -10.33 -6.02
N HIS A 157 -13.99 -9.14 -6.01
CA HIS A 157 -12.56 -8.99 -6.30
C HIS A 157 -11.77 -8.31 -5.19
N PHE A 158 -12.42 -7.69 -4.21
CA PHE A 158 -11.76 -7.03 -3.10
C PHE A 158 -12.13 -7.70 -1.78
N ASP A 159 -11.22 -8.46 -1.22
CA ASP A 159 -11.32 -8.91 0.16
C ASP A 159 -10.66 -7.89 1.09
N PHE A 160 -11.45 -6.92 1.54
CA PHE A 160 -10.99 -5.91 2.50
C PHE A 160 -10.83 -6.42 3.93
N THR A 161 -11.15 -7.70 4.18
CA THR A 161 -10.86 -8.34 5.48
C THR A 161 -9.44 -8.89 5.52
N ALA A 162 -8.81 -9.06 4.35
CA ALA A 162 -7.44 -9.52 4.26
C ALA A 162 -6.46 -8.49 4.86
N ASP A 163 -5.39 -9.00 5.45
CA ASP A 163 -4.29 -8.17 5.94
C ASP A 163 -3.68 -7.34 4.80
N GLY A 164 -3.22 -6.17 5.16
CA GLY A 164 -2.60 -5.24 4.20
C GLY A 164 -3.53 -4.13 3.70
N TRP A 165 -4.85 -4.19 3.97
CA TRP A 165 -5.76 -3.09 3.69
C TRP A 165 -5.94 -2.18 4.90
N TYR A 166 -5.81 -0.87 4.71
CA TYR A 166 -6.03 0.14 5.76
C TYR A 166 -7.50 0.56 5.83
N ASN A 167 -8.38 -0.38 6.18
CA ASN A 167 -9.84 -0.20 6.13
C ASN A 167 -10.33 1.03 6.88
N THR A 168 -9.93 1.21 8.13
CA THR A 168 -10.33 2.36 8.93
C THR A 168 -9.96 3.67 8.25
N TYR A 169 -8.78 3.73 7.65
CA TYR A 169 -8.32 4.91 6.93
C TYR A 169 -9.10 5.15 5.64
N MET A 170 -9.35 4.10 4.86
CA MET A 170 -10.15 4.19 3.64
C MET A 170 -11.58 4.63 3.93
N ASP A 171 -12.18 4.16 5.03
CA ASP A 171 -13.52 4.57 5.47
C ASP A 171 -13.57 6.05 5.86
N GLN A 172 -12.53 6.54 6.55
CA GLN A 172 -12.41 7.96 6.89
C GLN A 172 -12.24 8.84 5.66
N LEU A 173 -11.44 8.40 4.68
CA LEU A 173 -11.25 9.14 3.42
C LEU A 173 -12.52 9.23 2.59
N SER A 174 -13.41 8.25 2.69
CA SER A 174 -14.62 8.19 1.86
C SER A 174 -15.65 9.27 2.20
N LEU A 175 -15.55 9.93 3.36
CA LEU A 175 -16.43 11.01 3.89
C LEU A 175 -17.92 10.67 3.90
N LEU A 176 -18.37 9.66 3.20
CA LEU A 176 -19.76 9.26 3.03
C LEU A 176 -19.89 7.76 3.32
N ALA A 177 -20.76 7.42 4.25
CA ALA A 177 -21.04 6.04 4.63
C ALA A 177 -21.47 5.19 3.42
N GLY A 178 -20.93 3.99 3.31
CA GLY A 178 -21.24 3.04 2.25
C GLY A 178 -20.71 3.42 0.86
N LYS A 179 -19.71 4.29 0.80
CA LYS A 179 -18.99 4.60 -0.44
C LYS A 179 -17.51 4.29 -0.30
N ARG A 180 -16.88 3.93 -1.41
CA ARG A 180 -15.47 3.63 -1.49
C ARG A 180 -14.88 4.20 -2.77
N TYR A 181 -13.92 5.09 -2.65
CA TYR A 181 -13.27 5.77 -3.79
C TYR A 181 -11.76 5.57 -3.79
N PHE A 182 -11.19 5.14 -2.65
CA PHE A 182 -9.77 5.04 -2.44
C PHE A 182 -9.39 3.60 -2.06
N LEU A 183 -8.25 3.18 -2.56
CA LEU A 183 -7.57 1.95 -2.19
C LEU A 183 -6.28 2.35 -1.47
N VAL A 184 -6.13 1.96 -0.21
CA VAL A 184 -4.95 2.23 0.60
C VAL A 184 -4.55 0.96 1.33
N GLY A 185 -3.27 0.62 1.26
CA GLY A 185 -2.77 -0.60 1.87
C GLY A 185 -1.25 -0.73 1.74
N ASP A 186 -0.74 -1.88 2.14
CA ASP A 186 0.70 -2.20 2.22
C ASP A 186 1.43 -2.27 0.87
N TYR A 187 0.71 -2.21 -0.23
CA TYR A 187 1.33 -2.14 -1.56
C TYR A 187 2.13 -0.85 -1.80
N PHE A 188 1.90 0.17 -0.97
CA PHE A 188 2.74 1.36 -0.90
C PHE A 188 3.84 1.14 0.15
N ILE A 189 4.98 0.65 -0.26
CA ILE A 189 6.14 0.36 0.62
C ILE A 189 6.59 1.59 1.41
N ASP A 190 6.34 2.79 0.91
CA ASP A 190 6.65 4.05 1.59
C ASP A 190 5.90 4.22 2.91
N GLY A 191 4.66 3.73 2.99
CA GLY A 191 3.89 3.75 4.23
C GLY A 191 4.51 2.91 5.35
N VAL A 192 5.20 1.83 4.98
CA VAL A 192 5.89 0.95 5.93
C VAL A 192 7.19 1.56 6.45
N ARG A 193 7.84 2.44 5.67
CA ARG A 193 9.08 3.11 6.09
C ARG A 193 8.87 4.26 7.06
N ALA A 194 7.67 4.80 7.15
CA ALA A 194 7.31 5.93 8.02
C ALA A 194 6.79 5.50 9.40
N SER A 195 6.60 4.22 9.64
CA SER A 195 6.21 3.62 10.91
C SER A 195 7.41 3.03 11.64
#